data_6c8b3b045faf9ce5be41e58259a9e407
#
_entry.id   6c8b3b045faf9ce5be41e58259a9e407
#
_cell.length_a   1.000
_cell.length_b   1.000
_cell.length_c   1.000
_cell.angle_alpha   90.00
_cell.angle_beta   90.00
_cell.angle_gamma   90.00
#
_symmetry.space_group_name_H-M   'P 1'
#
loop_
_entity.id
_entity.type
_entity.pdbx_description
1 polymer ?
#
loop_
_entity_poly.entity_id
_entity_poly.type
_entity_poly.pdbx_seq_one_letter_code
_entity_poly.pdbx_strand_id
1 'polypeptide(L)'
;MNRTGLVITLAVAAVVGVIFGLRPDLDLKLAGLFFDPERGGFWRSYDPPYLRARDAATWLITLVAMPAVVALVIKLVRPQRPLLIPGRAIVLMLVTLALGPGVVANLVFKEHWGRPRPIDVTQFGGTEHFRPWWDPRGDCPKNCSFVAGEPSGAFWTLAPAAVVPPQWRALAYGAALTFGAAVGVLRIVAGAHFFSDVVFAGVFSFLVIWLVHGLLYRWRRTRTSDAAVDGVLKRMIMSQRAALMRIRPGRRDPASAGTSEEQGKE
;
A
#
# COMPACT_ATOMS: atom_id res chain seq x y z
N MET A 1 -8.89 -4.54 -15.36
CA MET A 1 -8.18 -5.79 -14.98
C MET A 1 -8.99 -7.00 -15.45
N ASN A 2 -8.38 -7.93 -16.17
CA ASN A 2 -9.04 -9.07 -16.80
C ASN A 2 -8.47 -10.41 -16.31
N ARG A 3 -9.03 -11.53 -16.80
CA ARG A 3 -8.54 -12.88 -16.47
C ARG A 3 -7.14 -13.15 -16.98
N THR A 4 -6.77 -12.58 -18.13
CA THR A 4 -5.43 -12.73 -18.72
C THR A 4 -4.35 -12.18 -17.77
N GLY A 5 -4.56 -10.97 -17.21
CA GLY A 5 -3.63 -10.41 -16.22
C GLY A 5 -3.48 -11.31 -14.98
N LEU A 6 -4.57 -11.91 -14.50
CA LEU A 6 -4.49 -12.86 -13.39
C LEU A 6 -3.66 -14.10 -13.75
N VAL A 7 -3.91 -14.70 -14.93
CA VAL A 7 -3.16 -15.87 -15.39
C VAL A 7 -1.67 -15.56 -15.53
N ILE A 8 -1.32 -14.41 -16.12
CA ILE A 8 0.08 -13.97 -16.24
C ILE A 8 0.71 -13.80 -14.85
N THR A 9 0.02 -13.14 -13.92
CA THR A 9 0.54 -12.92 -12.56
C THR A 9 0.75 -14.24 -11.82
N LEU A 10 -0.20 -15.18 -11.92
CA LEU A 10 -0.07 -16.50 -11.32
C LEU A 10 1.02 -17.34 -11.98
N ALA A 11 1.19 -17.23 -13.30
CA ALA A 11 2.30 -17.88 -14.02
C ALA A 11 3.66 -17.34 -13.56
N VAL A 12 3.80 -16.01 -13.43
CA VAL A 12 5.02 -15.39 -12.88
C VAL A 12 5.27 -15.86 -11.45
N ALA A 13 4.25 -15.87 -10.60
CA ALA A 13 4.37 -16.36 -9.22
C ALA A 13 4.80 -17.84 -9.18
N ALA A 14 4.23 -18.69 -10.02
CA ALA A 14 4.59 -20.12 -10.09
C ALA A 14 6.02 -20.31 -10.62
N VAL A 15 6.39 -19.65 -11.71
CA VAL A 15 7.74 -19.77 -12.30
C VAL A 15 8.81 -19.30 -11.31
N VAL A 16 8.66 -18.08 -10.79
CA VAL A 16 9.64 -17.53 -9.82
C VAL A 16 9.60 -18.32 -8.51
N GLY A 17 8.42 -18.67 -8.03
CA GLY A 17 8.26 -19.46 -6.80
C GLY A 17 8.95 -20.83 -6.89
N VAL A 18 8.78 -21.53 -8.01
CA VAL A 18 9.43 -22.84 -8.21
C VAL A 18 10.94 -22.69 -8.43
N ILE A 19 11.38 -21.79 -9.30
CA ILE A 19 12.81 -21.63 -9.59
C ILE A 19 13.57 -21.21 -8.32
N PHE A 20 13.14 -20.17 -7.63
CA PHE A 20 13.80 -19.68 -6.40
C PHE A 20 13.48 -20.54 -5.17
N GLY A 21 12.47 -21.38 -5.24
CA GLY A 21 12.19 -22.41 -4.22
C GLY A 21 13.15 -23.60 -4.31
N LEU A 22 13.41 -24.10 -5.52
CA LEU A 22 14.34 -25.18 -5.78
C LEU A 22 15.81 -24.76 -5.77
N ARG A 23 16.08 -23.53 -6.16
CA ARG A 23 17.42 -22.94 -6.25
C ARG A 23 17.48 -21.60 -5.48
N PRO A 24 17.35 -21.63 -4.14
CA PRO A 24 17.35 -20.42 -3.32
C PRO A 24 18.68 -19.66 -3.39
N ASP A 25 19.79 -20.34 -3.78
CA ASP A 25 21.08 -19.73 -4.05
C ASP A 25 21.04 -18.63 -5.14
N LEU A 26 20.03 -18.63 -6.01
CA LEU A 26 19.86 -17.59 -7.03
C LEU A 26 19.57 -16.21 -6.42
N ASP A 27 18.82 -16.13 -5.31
CA ASP A 27 18.61 -14.87 -4.61
C ASP A 27 19.95 -14.31 -4.08
N LEU A 28 20.79 -15.16 -3.50
CA LEU A 28 22.13 -14.76 -3.04
C LEU A 28 23.01 -14.32 -4.21
N LYS A 29 23.03 -15.07 -5.31
CA LYS A 29 23.83 -14.74 -6.51
C LYS A 29 23.42 -13.41 -7.11
N LEU A 30 22.11 -13.15 -7.24
CA LEU A 30 21.60 -11.88 -7.77
C LEU A 30 21.89 -10.70 -6.83
N ALA A 31 21.78 -10.88 -5.52
CA ALA A 31 22.15 -9.88 -4.55
C ALA A 31 23.68 -9.62 -4.56
N GLY A 32 24.47 -10.69 -4.70
CA GLY A 32 25.93 -10.63 -4.76
C GLY A 32 26.50 -9.79 -5.91
N LEU A 33 25.74 -9.61 -7.01
CA LEU A 33 26.14 -8.71 -8.11
C LEU A 33 26.30 -7.24 -7.67
N PHE A 34 25.70 -6.88 -6.55
CA PHE A 34 25.69 -5.52 -6.01
C PHE A 34 26.43 -5.38 -4.68
N PHE A 35 27.05 -6.46 -4.21
CA PHE A 35 27.89 -6.45 -3.03
C PHE A 35 29.34 -6.17 -3.39
N ASP A 36 29.96 -5.22 -2.70
CA ASP A 36 31.37 -4.88 -2.84
C ASP A 36 32.16 -5.45 -1.66
N PRO A 37 32.93 -6.56 -1.86
CA PRO A 37 33.71 -7.17 -0.80
C PRO A 37 34.80 -6.26 -0.22
N GLU A 38 35.37 -5.36 -1.04
CA GLU A 38 36.44 -4.46 -0.60
C GLU A 38 35.92 -3.38 0.35
N ARG A 39 34.68 -2.92 0.13
CA ARG A 39 33.98 -1.96 0.99
C ARG A 39 33.19 -2.62 2.11
N GLY A 40 33.04 -3.95 2.07
CA GLY A 40 32.22 -4.70 3.02
C GLY A 40 30.74 -4.31 3.01
N GLY A 41 30.19 -3.91 1.87
CA GLY A 41 28.81 -3.43 1.79
C GLY A 41 28.20 -3.44 0.40
N PHE A 42 26.91 -3.15 0.33
CA PHE A 42 26.19 -3.03 -0.93
C PHE A 42 26.43 -1.69 -1.62
N TRP A 43 26.45 -1.70 -2.95
CA TRP A 43 26.60 -0.51 -3.75
C TRP A 43 25.51 0.51 -3.41
N ARG A 44 25.92 1.75 -3.25
CA ARG A 44 25.02 2.92 -3.16
C ARG A 44 24.03 2.97 -2.00
N SER A 45 24.12 2.07 -1.03
CA SER A 45 23.18 2.09 0.12
C SER A 45 23.12 3.45 0.84
N TYR A 46 24.22 4.19 0.80
CA TYR A 46 24.36 5.50 1.45
C TYR A 46 24.63 6.65 0.46
N ASP A 47 24.66 6.38 -0.85
CA ASP A 47 24.96 7.42 -1.84
C ASP A 47 23.80 8.44 -1.93
N PRO A 48 24.10 9.76 -1.94
CA PRO A 48 23.06 10.78 -2.02
C PRO A 48 22.13 10.66 -3.25
N PRO A 49 22.60 10.28 -4.46
CA PRO A 49 21.72 10.05 -5.60
C PRO A 49 20.73 8.92 -5.38
N TYR A 50 21.16 7.82 -4.73
CA TYR A 50 20.28 6.70 -4.40
C TYR A 50 19.18 7.11 -3.40
N LEU A 51 19.57 7.81 -2.32
CA LEU A 51 18.61 8.29 -1.32
C LEU A 51 17.57 9.22 -1.95
N ARG A 52 18.01 10.16 -2.80
CA ARG A 52 17.10 11.04 -3.54
C ARG A 52 16.15 10.29 -4.47
N ALA A 53 16.64 9.27 -5.18
CA ALA A 53 15.79 8.44 -6.06
C ALA A 53 14.74 7.65 -5.25
N ARG A 54 15.12 7.12 -4.10
CA ARG A 54 14.23 6.44 -3.16
C ARG A 54 13.14 7.37 -2.61
N ASP A 55 13.54 8.57 -2.18
CA ASP A 55 12.61 9.58 -1.68
C ASP A 55 11.67 10.06 -2.77
N ALA A 56 12.18 10.30 -3.99
CA ALA A 56 11.38 10.66 -5.15
C ALA A 56 10.33 9.58 -5.49
N ALA A 57 10.68 8.30 -5.38
CA ALA A 57 9.74 7.20 -5.59
C ALA A 57 8.62 7.23 -4.53
N THR A 58 8.93 7.49 -3.27
CA THR A 58 7.96 7.62 -2.18
C THR A 58 7.03 8.82 -2.40
N TRP A 59 7.60 9.96 -2.82
CA TRP A 59 6.81 11.15 -3.17
C TRP A 59 5.89 10.90 -4.36
N LEU A 60 6.34 10.16 -5.37
CA LEU A 60 5.51 9.82 -6.53
C LEU A 60 4.31 8.96 -6.12
N ILE A 61 4.50 7.94 -5.26
CA ILE A 61 3.39 7.13 -4.72
C ILE A 61 2.39 8.04 -3.99
N THR A 62 2.90 8.94 -3.15
CA THR A 62 2.07 9.90 -2.40
C THR A 62 1.28 10.81 -3.32
N LEU A 63 1.91 11.37 -4.36
CA LEU A 63 1.25 12.22 -5.35
C LEU A 63 0.15 11.48 -6.12
N VAL A 64 0.38 10.22 -6.46
CA VAL A 64 -0.63 9.38 -7.13
C VAL A 64 -1.80 9.05 -6.21
N ALA A 65 -1.58 8.88 -4.91
CA ALA A 65 -2.63 8.65 -3.92
C ALA A 65 -3.42 9.92 -3.56
N MET A 66 -2.78 11.09 -3.63
CA MET A 66 -3.29 12.38 -3.15
C MET A 66 -4.70 12.75 -3.69
N PRO A 67 -5.02 12.60 -4.99
CA PRO A 67 -6.36 12.92 -5.48
C PRO A 67 -7.47 12.15 -4.78
N ALA A 68 -7.26 10.86 -4.46
CA ALA A 68 -8.25 10.05 -3.75
C ALA A 68 -8.39 10.49 -2.29
N VAL A 69 -7.27 10.80 -1.63
CA VAL A 69 -7.26 11.31 -0.25
C VAL A 69 -7.98 12.66 -0.18
N VAL A 70 -7.61 13.61 -1.06
CA VAL A 70 -8.23 14.94 -1.10
C VAL A 70 -9.73 14.86 -1.38
N ALA A 71 -10.16 14.02 -2.34
CA ALA A 71 -11.57 13.82 -2.64
C ALA A 71 -12.33 13.28 -1.43
N LEU A 72 -11.76 12.34 -0.70
CA LEU A 72 -12.34 11.80 0.54
C LEU A 72 -12.41 12.87 1.63
N VAL A 73 -11.34 13.62 1.87
CA VAL A 73 -11.31 14.71 2.88
C VAL A 73 -12.37 15.77 2.57
N ILE A 74 -12.47 16.20 1.31
CA ILE A 74 -13.52 17.16 0.90
C ILE A 74 -14.91 16.58 1.17
N LYS A 75 -15.14 15.30 0.88
CA LYS A 75 -16.41 14.63 1.19
C LYS A 75 -16.70 14.58 2.69
N LEU A 76 -15.70 14.31 3.52
CA LEU A 76 -15.83 14.33 4.98
C LEU A 76 -16.19 15.72 5.53
N VAL A 77 -15.57 16.77 4.98
CA VAL A 77 -15.83 18.15 5.40
C VAL A 77 -17.17 18.66 4.83
N ARG A 78 -17.48 18.33 3.58
CA ARG A 78 -18.69 18.81 2.86
C ARG A 78 -19.51 17.64 2.32
N PRO A 79 -20.21 16.87 3.16
CA PRO A 79 -20.89 15.60 2.78
C PRO A 79 -22.00 15.79 1.74
N GLN A 80 -22.54 16.99 1.59
CA GLN A 80 -23.58 17.31 0.60
C GLN A 80 -23.02 17.48 -0.82
N ARG A 81 -21.72 17.78 -0.97
CA ARG A 81 -21.11 17.93 -2.29
C ARG A 81 -20.87 16.55 -2.93
N PRO A 82 -21.05 16.41 -4.25
CA PRO A 82 -20.67 15.19 -4.96
C PRO A 82 -19.16 14.97 -4.86
N LEU A 83 -18.72 13.71 -5.00
CA LEU A 83 -17.31 13.38 -5.05
C LEU A 83 -16.63 13.99 -6.28
N LEU A 84 -15.40 14.47 -6.13
CA LEU A 84 -14.60 15.09 -7.21
C LEU A 84 -14.15 14.08 -8.28
N ILE A 85 -13.98 12.82 -7.89
CA ILE A 85 -13.63 11.71 -8.76
C ILE A 85 -14.56 10.53 -8.50
N PRO A 86 -14.67 9.56 -9.43
CA PRO A 86 -15.58 8.43 -9.27
C PRO A 86 -15.40 7.71 -7.93
N GLY A 87 -16.49 7.50 -7.18
CA GLY A 87 -16.44 6.94 -5.83
C GLY A 87 -15.78 5.57 -5.77
N ARG A 88 -16.02 4.71 -6.78
CA ARG A 88 -15.35 3.41 -6.88
C ARG A 88 -13.85 3.53 -7.08
N ALA A 89 -13.37 4.56 -7.77
CA ALA A 89 -11.93 4.79 -7.94
C ALA A 89 -11.28 5.18 -6.61
N ILE A 90 -11.93 6.03 -5.80
CA ILE A 90 -11.47 6.38 -4.45
C ILE A 90 -11.36 5.11 -3.58
N VAL A 91 -12.42 4.31 -3.55
CA VAL A 91 -12.44 3.05 -2.77
C VAL A 91 -11.36 2.10 -3.25
N LEU A 92 -11.23 1.90 -4.58
CA LEU A 92 -10.18 1.05 -5.15
C LEU A 92 -8.81 1.50 -4.70
N MET A 93 -8.47 2.77 -4.89
CA MET A 93 -7.14 3.30 -4.58
C MET A 93 -6.82 3.20 -3.09
N LEU A 94 -7.71 3.68 -2.22
CA LEU A 94 -7.43 3.74 -0.78
C LEU A 94 -7.47 2.35 -0.12
N VAL A 95 -8.44 1.51 -0.48
CA VAL A 95 -8.53 0.15 0.07
C VAL A 95 -7.35 -0.70 -0.37
N THR A 96 -6.94 -0.62 -1.66
CA THR A 96 -5.80 -1.42 -2.13
C THR A 96 -4.47 -0.89 -1.62
N LEU A 97 -4.31 0.42 -1.35
CA LEU A 97 -3.14 0.98 -0.69
C LEU A 97 -3.04 0.49 0.77
N ALA A 98 -4.16 0.50 1.47
CA ALA A 98 -4.21 0.01 2.85
C ALA A 98 -3.97 -1.51 2.92
N LEU A 99 -4.63 -2.30 2.08
CA LEU A 99 -4.53 -3.77 2.13
C LEU A 99 -3.22 -4.29 1.54
N GLY A 100 -2.78 -3.83 0.37
CA GLY A 100 -1.58 -4.33 -0.29
C GLY A 100 -0.31 -3.93 0.45
N PRO A 101 0.19 -2.70 0.29
CA PRO A 101 1.39 -2.23 0.99
C PRO A 101 1.24 -2.19 2.50
N GLY A 102 0.07 -1.75 3.02
CA GLY A 102 -0.16 -1.59 4.45
C GLY A 102 -0.26 -2.92 5.19
N VAL A 103 -1.30 -3.71 4.90
CA VAL A 103 -1.57 -4.95 5.64
C VAL A 103 -0.71 -6.09 5.13
N VAL A 104 -0.81 -6.45 3.85
CA VAL A 104 -0.15 -7.66 3.33
C VAL A 104 1.37 -7.52 3.42
N ALA A 105 1.95 -6.46 2.85
CA ALA A 105 3.40 -6.35 2.82
C ALA A 105 3.98 -5.99 4.20
N ASN A 106 3.49 -4.95 4.86
CA ASN A 106 4.11 -4.46 6.08
C ASN A 106 3.61 -5.18 7.35
N LEU A 107 2.28 -5.31 7.54
CA LEU A 107 1.76 -5.85 8.79
C LEU A 107 1.87 -7.38 8.85
N VAL A 108 1.66 -8.10 7.73
CA VAL A 108 1.69 -9.57 7.74
C VAL A 108 3.11 -10.07 7.46
N PHE A 109 3.65 -9.83 6.28
CA PHE A 109 4.91 -10.46 5.90
C PHE A 109 6.13 -9.88 6.61
N LYS A 110 6.30 -8.57 6.67
CA LYS A 110 7.48 -7.96 7.30
C LYS A 110 7.60 -8.18 8.80
N GLU A 111 6.46 -8.35 9.47
CA GLU A 111 6.47 -8.54 10.94
C GLU A 111 6.50 -10.02 11.35
N HIS A 112 6.14 -10.97 10.44
CA HIS A 112 5.93 -12.36 10.84
C HIS A 112 6.68 -13.39 9.98
N TRP A 113 7.34 -12.99 8.86
CA TRP A 113 7.98 -13.97 7.96
C TRP A 113 9.40 -14.31 8.35
N GLY A 114 10.06 -13.48 9.13
CA GLY A 114 11.39 -13.73 9.69
C GLY A 114 12.55 -13.73 8.68
N ARG A 115 12.34 -13.51 7.37
CA ARG A 115 13.39 -13.56 6.35
C ARG A 115 14.38 -12.41 6.50
N PRO A 116 15.69 -12.67 6.75
CA PRO A 116 16.71 -11.64 6.80
C PRO A 116 16.87 -10.89 5.46
N ARG A 117 17.38 -9.66 5.53
CA ARG A 117 17.74 -8.91 4.32
C ARG A 117 19.11 -9.32 3.80
N PRO A 118 19.43 -9.09 2.51
CA PRO A 118 20.77 -9.33 1.99
C PRO A 118 21.89 -8.74 2.85
N ILE A 119 21.75 -7.51 3.32
CA ILE A 119 22.74 -6.82 4.14
C ILE A 119 22.97 -7.48 5.51
N ASP A 120 21.99 -8.24 6.01
CA ASP A 120 22.03 -8.83 7.35
C ASP A 120 22.53 -10.29 7.36
N VAL A 121 22.67 -10.93 6.15
CA VAL A 121 23.07 -12.36 6.09
C VAL A 121 24.57 -12.55 6.10
N THR A 122 25.00 -13.68 6.65
CA THR A 122 26.42 -14.05 6.80
C THR A 122 27.20 -14.05 5.49
N GLN A 123 26.54 -14.35 4.35
CA GLN A 123 27.16 -14.35 3.03
C GLN A 123 27.62 -12.94 2.59
N PHE A 124 27.10 -11.89 3.21
CA PHE A 124 27.44 -10.50 2.91
C PHE A 124 27.96 -9.74 4.15
N GLY A 125 28.52 -10.47 5.11
CA GLY A 125 29.14 -9.86 6.31
C GLY A 125 28.19 -9.56 7.46
N GLY A 126 26.90 -9.93 7.35
CA GLY A 126 25.92 -9.84 8.44
C GLY A 126 26.04 -11.02 9.40
N THR A 127 25.10 -11.14 10.32
CA THR A 127 25.09 -12.15 11.38
C THR A 127 23.96 -13.17 11.24
N GLU A 128 22.97 -12.90 10.40
CA GLU A 128 21.79 -13.74 10.27
C GLU A 128 21.97 -14.83 9.21
N HIS A 129 21.23 -15.94 9.31
CA HIS A 129 21.28 -17.01 8.34
C HIS A 129 20.29 -16.77 7.21
N PHE A 130 20.76 -16.89 5.96
CA PHE A 130 19.90 -16.81 4.78
C PHE A 130 18.74 -17.81 4.84
N ARG A 131 17.52 -17.34 4.50
CA ARG A 131 16.32 -18.17 4.38
C ARG A 131 15.72 -18.06 2.99
N PRO A 132 15.26 -19.18 2.39
CA PRO A 132 14.46 -19.13 1.16
C PRO A 132 13.18 -18.32 1.35
N TRP A 133 12.62 -17.81 0.24
CA TRP A 133 11.41 -16.97 0.29
C TRP A 133 10.20 -17.67 0.92
N TRP A 134 10.12 -18.99 0.86
CA TRP A 134 9.01 -19.79 1.38
C TRP A 134 9.18 -20.23 2.84
N ASP A 135 10.36 -20.05 3.44
CA ASP A 135 10.63 -20.45 4.83
C ASP A 135 10.44 -19.26 5.80
N PRO A 136 9.38 -19.26 6.62
CA PRO A 136 9.10 -18.17 7.57
C PRO A 136 9.90 -18.27 8.88
N ARG A 137 10.80 -19.25 9.04
CA ARG A 137 11.54 -19.52 10.28
C ARG A 137 12.90 -18.84 10.30
N GLY A 138 12.97 -17.60 9.83
CA GLY A 138 14.21 -16.82 9.84
C GLY A 138 14.45 -16.11 11.18
N ASP A 139 15.68 -15.64 11.34
CA ASP A 139 16.15 -15.01 12.59
C ASP A 139 15.80 -13.51 12.68
N CYS A 140 15.31 -12.90 11.59
CA CYS A 140 14.91 -11.51 11.58
C CYS A 140 13.69 -11.24 12.49
N PRO A 141 13.84 -10.44 13.55
CA PRO A 141 12.78 -10.26 14.54
C PRO A 141 11.68 -9.33 14.07
N LYS A 142 12.00 -8.34 13.18
CA LYS A 142 11.08 -7.28 12.79
C LYS A 142 11.54 -6.55 11.53
N ASN A 143 10.57 -6.01 10.76
CA ASN A 143 10.86 -5.29 9.51
C ASN A 143 11.72 -6.09 8.51
N CYS A 144 11.39 -7.35 8.36
CA CYS A 144 12.13 -8.35 7.60
C CYS A 144 12.08 -8.13 6.08
N SER A 145 12.79 -8.98 5.31
CA SER A 145 12.96 -8.78 3.87
C SER A 145 11.69 -9.08 3.06
N PHE A 146 11.01 -10.17 3.36
CA PHE A 146 9.86 -10.64 2.59
C PHE A 146 8.54 -10.02 3.12
N VAL A 147 7.71 -9.42 2.30
CA VAL A 147 7.96 -8.99 0.92
C VAL A 147 8.46 -7.54 0.89
N ALA A 148 8.99 -7.09 -0.25
CA ALA A 148 9.54 -5.75 -0.39
C ALA A 148 8.44 -4.66 -0.30
N GLY A 149 8.44 -3.87 0.78
CA GLY A 149 7.37 -2.92 1.08
C GLY A 149 7.32 -1.70 0.16
N GLU A 150 8.47 -1.06 -0.13
CA GLU A 150 8.52 0.08 -1.05
C GLU A 150 8.17 -0.33 -2.49
N PRO A 151 8.69 -1.45 -3.03
CA PRO A 151 8.20 -2.00 -4.29
C PRO A 151 6.70 -2.32 -4.29
N SER A 152 6.14 -2.84 -3.19
CA SER A 152 4.70 -3.08 -3.07
C SER A 152 3.90 -1.77 -3.24
N GLY A 153 4.36 -0.67 -2.61
CA GLY A 153 3.80 0.66 -2.80
C GLY A 153 3.91 1.16 -4.24
N ALA A 154 5.04 0.91 -4.89
CA ALA A 154 5.22 1.29 -6.30
C ALA A 154 4.34 0.46 -7.23
N PHE A 155 4.24 -0.86 -7.07
CA PHE A 155 3.32 -1.72 -7.80
C PHE A 155 1.84 -1.42 -7.51
N TRP A 156 1.51 -0.83 -6.36
CA TRP A 156 0.16 -0.37 -6.09
C TRP A 156 -0.34 0.64 -7.14
N THR A 157 0.53 1.37 -7.85
CA THR A 157 0.13 2.26 -8.94
C THR A 157 -0.63 1.56 -10.08
N LEU A 158 -0.65 0.23 -10.11
CA LEU A 158 -1.57 -0.56 -10.95
C LEU A 158 -3.05 -0.30 -10.62
N ALA A 159 -3.39 0.14 -9.40
CA ALA A 159 -4.76 0.43 -9.02
C ALA A 159 -5.31 1.68 -9.75
N PRO A 160 -4.67 2.87 -9.71
CA PRO A 160 -5.08 3.97 -10.54
C PRO A 160 -5.00 3.66 -12.05
N ALA A 161 -3.99 2.89 -12.51
CA ALA A 161 -3.91 2.46 -13.91
C ALA A 161 -5.13 1.65 -14.37
N ALA A 162 -5.78 0.91 -13.46
CA ALA A 162 -6.96 0.12 -13.77
C ALA A 162 -8.19 0.97 -14.12
N VAL A 163 -8.26 2.21 -13.66
CA VAL A 163 -9.40 3.12 -13.84
C VAL A 163 -9.15 4.23 -14.86
N VAL A 164 -7.97 4.28 -15.45
CA VAL A 164 -7.64 5.17 -16.57
C VAL A 164 -8.51 4.84 -17.80
N PRO A 165 -8.87 5.83 -18.64
CA PRO A 165 -9.61 5.60 -19.89
C PRO A 165 -8.98 4.50 -20.76
N PRO A 166 -9.76 3.69 -21.49
CA PRO A 166 -9.27 2.50 -22.18
C PRO A 166 -8.07 2.75 -23.11
N GLN A 167 -8.06 3.88 -23.83
CA GLN A 167 -6.99 4.25 -24.78
C GLN A 167 -5.62 4.44 -24.10
N TRP A 168 -5.57 4.85 -22.83
CA TRP A 168 -4.34 5.08 -22.08
C TRP A 168 -3.96 3.93 -21.14
N ARG A 169 -4.83 2.93 -21.03
CA ARG A 169 -4.70 1.88 -20.01
C ARG A 169 -3.46 1.03 -20.18
N ALA A 170 -3.09 0.68 -21.42
CA ALA A 170 -1.88 -0.10 -21.70
C ALA A 170 -0.63 0.66 -21.27
N LEU A 171 -0.55 1.95 -21.61
CA LEU A 171 0.56 2.82 -21.19
C LEU A 171 0.62 2.96 -19.66
N ALA A 172 -0.52 3.17 -19.00
CA ALA A 172 -0.58 3.31 -17.55
C ALA A 172 -0.14 2.02 -16.83
N TYR A 173 -0.54 0.84 -17.31
CA TYR A 173 -0.05 -0.43 -16.77
C TYR A 173 1.45 -0.63 -17.02
N GLY A 174 1.93 -0.31 -18.23
CA GLY A 174 3.37 -0.36 -18.53
C GLY A 174 4.16 0.54 -17.60
N ALA A 175 3.75 1.79 -17.42
CA ALA A 175 4.39 2.74 -16.51
C ALA A 175 4.39 2.24 -15.06
N ALA A 176 3.25 1.70 -14.56
CA ALA A 176 3.14 1.17 -13.21
C ALA A 176 4.05 -0.05 -12.97
N LEU A 177 4.13 -0.97 -13.95
CA LEU A 177 5.03 -2.13 -13.86
C LEU A 177 6.49 -1.71 -13.90
N THR A 178 6.87 -0.79 -14.80
CA THR A 178 8.23 -0.26 -14.89
C THR A 178 8.61 0.47 -13.62
N PHE A 179 7.72 1.28 -13.07
CA PHE A 179 7.96 1.98 -11.81
C PHE A 179 8.15 1.01 -10.63
N GLY A 180 7.28 -0.01 -10.50
CA GLY A 180 7.42 -1.05 -9.48
C GLY A 180 8.75 -1.82 -9.60
N ALA A 181 9.13 -2.20 -10.84
CA ALA A 181 10.39 -2.88 -11.12
C ALA A 181 11.60 -1.98 -10.81
N ALA A 182 11.57 -0.70 -11.20
CA ALA A 182 12.65 0.26 -10.94
C ALA A 182 12.88 0.46 -9.43
N VAL A 183 11.81 0.64 -8.66
CA VAL A 183 11.91 0.71 -7.19
C VAL A 183 12.42 -0.61 -6.62
N GLY A 184 11.99 -1.75 -7.18
CA GLY A 184 12.51 -3.06 -6.82
C GLY A 184 14.02 -3.17 -7.02
N VAL A 185 14.53 -2.79 -8.19
CA VAL A 185 15.96 -2.79 -8.49
C VAL A 185 16.72 -1.88 -7.53
N LEU A 186 16.24 -0.67 -7.26
CA LEU A 186 16.84 0.22 -6.26
C LEU A 186 17.02 -0.48 -4.90
N ARG A 187 16.01 -1.27 -4.47
CA ARG A 187 16.10 -1.97 -3.19
C ARG A 187 17.03 -3.17 -3.20
N ILE A 188 17.16 -3.89 -4.35
CA ILE A 188 18.13 -4.98 -4.51
C ILE A 188 19.56 -4.43 -4.49
N VAL A 189 19.85 -3.38 -5.25
CA VAL A 189 21.16 -2.72 -5.32
C VAL A 189 21.67 -2.28 -3.94
N ALA A 190 20.76 -1.88 -3.07
CA ALA A 190 21.08 -1.46 -1.70
C ALA A 190 21.15 -2.62 -0.68
N GLY A 191 21.03 -3.87 -1.10
CA GLY A 191 21.05 -5.02 -0.20
C GLY A 191 19.82 -5.09 0.75
N ALA A 192 18.74 -4.38 0.44
CA ALA A 192 17.58 -4.30 1.31
C ALA A 192 16.57 -5.43 1.07
N HIS A 193 16.55 -6.00 -0.14
CA HIS A 193 15.62 -7.07 -0.54
C HIS A 193 16.27 -8.00 -1.55
N PHE A 194 15.86 -9.26 -1.54
CA PHE A 194 16.18 -10.21 -2.60
C PHE A 194 15.26 -10.02 -3.81
N PHE A 195 15.65 -10.60 -4.94
CA PHE A 195 14.86 -10.54 -6.18
C PHE A 195 13.47 -11.16 -6.00
N SER A 196 13.39 -12.32 -5.35
CA SER A 196 12.10 -12.97 -5.09
C SER A 196 11.17 -12.11 -4.23
N ASP A 197 11.68 -11.34 -3.25
CA ASP A 197 10.88 -10.42 -2.42
C ASP A 197 10.19 -9.34 -3.26
N VAL A 198 10.89 -8.84 -4.28
CA VAL A 198 10.39 -7.80 -5.18
C VAL A 198 9.31 -8.35 -6.11
N VAL A 199 9.55 -9.54 -6.69
CA VAL A 199 8.56 -10.16 -7.58
C VAL A 199 7.29 -10.49 -6.82
N PHE A 200 7.38 -11.08 -5.63
CA PHE A 200 6.21 -11.38 -4.81
C PHE A 200 5.51 -10.11 -4.30
N ALA A 201 6.22 -9.01 -4.07
CA ALA A 201 5.58 -7.73 -3.77
C ALA A 201 4.68 -7.26 -4.93
N GLY A 202 5.13 -7.42 -6.18
CA GLY A 202 4.33 -7.15 -7.37
C GLY A 202 3.13 -8.09 -7.51
N VAL A 203 3.36 -9.38 -7.30
CA VAL A 203 2.30 -10.42 -7.34
C VAL A 203 1.19 -10.13 -6.33
N PHE A 204 1.53 -9.93 -5.07
CA PHE A 204 0.53 -9.67 -4.02
C PHE A 204 -0.18 -8.33 -4.23
N SER A 205 0.54 -7.28 -4.64
CA SER A 205 -0.07 -6.01 -4.99
C SER A 205 -1.11 -6.17 -6.11
N PHE A 206 -0.75 -6.89 -7.18
CA PHE A 206 -1.68 -7.17 -8.27
C PHE A 206 -2.89 -7.97 -7.80
N LEU A 207 -2.70 -9.04 -7.01
CA LEU A 207 -3.80 -9.89 -6.53
C LEU A 207 -4.79 -9.12 -5.67
N VAL A 208 -4.30 -8.28 -4.75
CA VAL A 208 -5.16 -7.41 -3.92
C VAL A 208 -5.95 -6.45 -4.80
N ILE A 209 -5.30 -5.80 -5.77
CA ILE A 209 -5.96 -4.87 -6.68
C ILE A 209 -6.98 -5.60 -7.56
N TRP A 210 -6.62 -6.77 -8.10
CA TRP A 210 -7.50 -7.60 -8.94
C TRP A 210 -8.76 -8.04 -8.20
N LEU A 211 -8.62 -8.43 -6.92
CA LEU A 211 -9.72 -8.82 -6.03
C LEU A 211 -10.65 -7.63 -5.79
N VAL A 212 -10.12 -6.51 -5.28
CA VAL A 212 -10.93 -5.33 -4.95
C VAL A 212 -11.57 -4.73 -6.20
N HIS A 213 -10.84 -4.68 -7.34
CA HIS A 213 -11.41 -4.27 -8.61
C HIS A 213 -12.52 -5.23 -9.06
N GLY A 214 -12.38 -6.54 -8.83
CA GLY A 214 -13.41 -7.53 -9.11
C GLY A 214 -14.69 -7.26 -8.34
N LEU A 215 -14.56 -7.00 -7.04
CA LEU A 215 -15.69 -6.65 -6.15
C LEU A 215 -16.40 -5.37 -6.59
N LEU A 216 -15.69 -4.34 -6.98
CA LEU A 216 -16.26 -3.02 -7.29
C LEU A 216 -16.83 -2.91 -8.71
N TYR A 217 -16.22 -3.58 -9.70
CA TYR A 217 -16.51 -3.31 -11.12
C TYR A 217 -17.01 -4.53 -11.88
N ARG A 218 -16.58 -5.76 -11.53
CA ARG A 218 -16.72 -6.92 -12.39
C ARG A 218 -17.77 -7.93 -11.95
N TRP A 219 -17.80 -8.28 -10.66
CA TRP A 219 -18.66 -9.35 -10.17
C TRP A 219 -20.09 -8.88 -9.92
N ARG A 220 -21.05 -9.53 -10.56
CA ARG A 220 -22.47 -9.12 -10.55
C ARG A 220 -23.07 -8.94 -9.15
N ARG A 221 -22.66 -9.78 -8.19
CA ARG A 221 -23.21 -9.78 -6.81
C ARG A 221 -22.71 -8.62 -5.96
N THR A 222 -21.51 -8.08 -6.25
CA THR A 222 -20.83 -7.12 -5.40
C THR A 222 -20.59 -5.77 -6.09
N ARG A 223 -20.66 -5.72 -7.44
CA ARG A 223 -20.43 -4.48 -8.18
C ARG A 223 -21.36 -3.37 -7.68
N THR A 224 -20.77 -2.22 -7.47
CA THR A 224 -21.50 -1.03 -7.03
C THR A 224 -21.45 0.07 -8.11
N SER A 225 -22.16 1.18 -7.90
CA SER A 225 -22.08 2.37 -8.73
C SER A 225 -21.38 3.51 -7.98
N ASP A 226 -20.87 4.50 -8.72
CA ASP A 226 -20.24 5.67 -8.11
C ASP A 226 -21.25 6.47 -7.25
N ALA A 227 -22.51 6.56 -7.71
CA ALA A 227 -23.60 7.18 -6.95
C ALA A 227 -23.92 6.42 -5.66
N ALA A 228 -23.87 5.08 -5.68
CA ALA A 228 -24.10 4.28 -4.48
C ALA A 228 -23.00 4.50 -3.44
N VAL A 229 -21.72 4.54 -3.87
CA VAL A 229 -20.58 4.84 -3.00
C VAL A 229 -20.73 6.24 -2.39
N ASP A 230 -21.03 7.25 -3.22
CA ASP A 230 -21.26 8.63 -2.73
C ASP A 230 -22.38 8.72 -1.71
N GLY A 231 -23.50 8.03 -1.97
CA GLY A 231 -24.66 7.97 -1.08
C GLY A 231 -24.37 7.26 0.25
N VAL A 232 -23.59 6.17 0.23
CA VAL A 232 -23.16 5.47 1.45
C VAL A 232 -22.26 6.37 2.29
N LEU A 233 -21.24 6.97 1.70
CA LEU A 233 -20.33 7.88 2.40
C LEU A 233 -21.09 9.05 3.03
N LYS A 234 -22.01 9.67 2.27
CA LYS A 234 -22.85 10.77 2.77
C LYS A 234 -23.65 10.32 4.01
N ARG A 235 -24.35 9.19 3.92
CA ARG A 235 -25.16 8.68 5.05
C ARG A 235 -24.30 8.39 6.28
N MET A 236 -23.15 7.71 6.12
CA MET A 236 -22.25 7.40 7.23
C MET A 236 -21.74 8.67 7.93
N ILE A 237 -21.30 9.65 7.16
CA ILE A 237 -20.78 10.91 7.70
C ILE A 237 -21.88 11.67 8.45
N MET A 238 -23.08 11.76 7.87
CA MET A 238 -24.20 12.47 8.49
C MET A 238 -24.69 11.79 9.76
N SER A 239 -24.74 10.46 9.79
CA SER A 239 -25.11 9.71 11.00
C SER A 239 -24.09 9.88 12.13
N GLN A 240 -22.80 9.87 11.83
CA GLN A 240 -21.76 10.11 12.83
C GLN A 240 -21.80 11.54 13.37
N ARG A 241 -22.02 12.55 12.51
CA ARG A 241 -22.17 13.94 12.94
C ARG A 241 -23.39 14.11 13.86
N ALA A 242 -24.52 13.50 13.52
CA ALA A 242 -25.70 13.52 14.36
C ALA A 242 -25.48 12.84 15.72
N ALA A 243 -24.78 11.71 15.76
CA ALA A 243 -24.41 11.05 17.00
C ALA A 243 -23.51 11.92 17.89
N LEU A 244 -22.48 12.55 17.31
CA LEU A 244 -21.59 13.47 18.04
C LEU A 244 -22.31 14.70 18.59
N MET A 245 -23.30 15.24 17.88
CA MET A 245 -24.11 16.36 18.36
C MET A 245 -25.01 15.97 19.53
N ARG A 246 -25.49 14.72 19.59
CA ARG A 246 -26.30 14.22 20.73
C ARG A 246 -25.47 14.01 22.01
N ILE A 247 -24.17 13.74 21.88
CA ILE A 247 -23.26 13.50 23.01
C ILE A 247 -22.73 14.82 23.62
N ARG A 248 -22.82 15.93 22.90
CA ARG A 248 -22.47 17.26 23.48
C ARG A 248 -23.59 17.66 24.45
N PRO A 249 -23.33 17.68 25.78
CA PRO A 249 -24.31 18.19 26.74
C PRO A 249 -24.54 19.67 26.41
N GLY A 250 -25.82 20.04 26.31
CA GLY A 250 -26.21 21.42 26.06
C GLY A 250 -25.48 22.35 27.05
N ARG A 251 -24.78 23.31 26.50
CA ARG A 251 -24.27 24.46 27.27
C ARG A 251 -25.52 25.09 27.86
N ARG A 252 -25.76 24.85 29.18
CA ARG A 252 -26.82 25.56 29.91
C ARG A 252 -26.50 27.04 29.76
N ASP A 253 -27.39 27.81 29.15
CA ASP A 253 -27.33 29.27 29.12
C ASP A 253 -27.35 29.75 30.56
N PRO A 254 -26.36 30.53 31.00
CA PRO A 254 -26.33 31.08 32.36
C PRO A 254 -27.39 32.18 32.61
N ALA A 255 -28.28 32.43 31.65
CA ALA A 255 -29.26 33.53 31.73
C ALA A 255 -30.56 33.19 32.47
N SER A 256 -30.74 31.96 33.03
CA SER A 256 -31.98 31.60 33.74
C SER A 256 -31.85 31.55 35.27
N ALA A 257 -30.76 32.08 35.82
CA ALA A 257 -30.52 32.09 37.27
C ALA A 257 -30.58 33.49 37.91
N GLY A 258 -31.48 34.32 37.46
CA GLY A 258 -31.55 35.70 37.99
C GLY A 258 -32.91 36.34 37.80
N THR A 259 -33.97 35.84 38.46
CA THR A 259 -35.16 36.63 38.83
C THR A 259 -36.10 35.81 39.74
N SER A 260 -35.75 35.70 41.00
CA SER A 260 -36.71 35.33 42.03
C SER A 260 -36.18 35.68 43.43
N GLU A 261 -35.90 37.00 43.63
CA GLU A 261 -35.78 37.55 44.96
C GLU A 261 -36.09 39.03 44.83
N GLU A 262 -37.34 39.43 44.98
CA GLU A 262 -37.82 40.68 45.50
C GLU A 262 -39.35 40.79 45.35
N GLN A 263 -40.07 40.26 46.31
CA GLN A 263 -41.40 40.78 46.74
C GLN A 263 -41.84 40.03 47.97
N GLY A 264 -41.57 40.67 49.13
CA GLY A 264 -42.09 40.18 50.39
C GLY A 264 -41.60 41.01 51.54
N LYS A 265 -42.05 42.30 51.60
CA LYS A 265 -42.18 43.09 52.84
C LYS A 265 -42.98 44.36 52.53
N GLU A 266 -44.25 44.32 52.82
CA GLU A 266 -44.97 45.36 53.56
C GLU A 266 -46.35 44.79 53.95
#